data_f8f305213f553e19ff140879e329b2ae
#
_entry.id   f8f305213f553e19ff140879e329b2ae
#
_cell.length_a   1.000
_cell.length_b   1.000
_cell.length_c   1.000
_cell.angle_alpha   90.00
_cell.angle_beta   90.00
_cell.angle_gamma   90.00
#
_symmetry.space_group_name_H-M   'P 1'
#
loop_
_entity.id
_entity.type
_entity.pdbx_description
1 polymer ?
#
loop_
_entity_poly.entity_id
_entity_poly.type
_entity_poly.pdbx_seq_one_letter_code
_entity_poly.pdbx_strand_id
1 'polypeptide(L)'
;MRSAAGSGPTVGEDSPSDIQRGVFAGQVGTPRVLDLFKKHDIPASWFIPGHSVETFPESVKLIVDAGHEIGAHGYSPENPIAMSPRQEEDVLAKSIELIEQVSGRPPRGYVAPWWEMSAVTAELLLKYGFTYDHSQSYDDFSPFYSRVGDEWTKIDYTQDAASWMKPLVHGREIDLVEIGANWYLDDLPPMMFIKSPNSHGFVSPRHVEEMWRDQFDWVYANMDYAVFAMTIHPDVSGRPQVLLMLDRLIRYISEHDGVKWMTMADIATDFRRRRPFPG
;
A
#
# COMPACT_ATOMS: atom_id res chain seq x y z
N MET A 1 -5.66 4.34 -3.27
CA MET A 1 -6.37 5.61 -3.56
C MET A 1 -6.78 6.22 -2.24
N ARG A 2 -6.25 7.38 -1.84
CA ARG A 2 -6.79 8.08 -0.69
C ARG A 2 -8.17 8.60 -1.02
N SER A 3 -9.14 8.33 -0.17
CA SER A 3 -10.49 8.87 -0.32
C SER A 3 -10.54 10.34 0.10
N ALA A 4 -11.56 11.07 -0.33
CA ALA A 4 -11.86 12.40 0.18
C ALA A 4 -11.99 12.39 1.72
N ALA A 5 -12.60 11.34 2.30
CA ALA A 5 -12.65 11.17 3.74
C ALA A 5 -11.28 10.90 4.36
N GLY A 6 -10.39 10.21 3.64
CA GLY A 6 -9.02 10.03 4.05
C GLY A 6 -8.20 11.31 3.99
N SER A 7 -8.66 12.29 3.28
CA SER A 7 -8.05 13.60 3.17
C SER A 7 -8.68 14.63 4.13
N GLY A 8 -9.72 14.25 4.85
CA GLY A 8 -10.42 15.10 5.78
C GLY A 8 -9.69 15.31 7.13
N PRO A 9 -10.39 15.36 8.24
CA PRO A 9 -9.89 15.89 9.51
C PRO A 9 -8.67 15.20 10.12
N THR A 10 -8.28 14.04 9.63
CA THR A 10 -7.07 13.34 10.10
C THR A 10 -5.79 13.75 9.38
N VAL A 11 -5.90 14.34 8.18
CA VAL A 11 -4.74 14.72 7.35
C VAL A 11 -5.04 16.01 6.60
N GLY A 12 -4.72 17.14 7.21
CA GLY A 12 -4.97 18.46 6.66
C GLY A 12 -6.04 19.23 7.41
N GLU A 13 -6.57 20.27 6.81
CA GLU A 13 -7.64 21.09 7.38
C GLU A 13 -9.01 20.49 7.03
N ASP A 14 -9.95 20.54 7.96
CA ASP A 14 -11.35 20.18 7.72
C ASP A 14 -12.03 21.33 6.96
N SER A 15 -11.91 21.30 5.65
CA SER A 15 -12.48 22.33 4.77
C SER A 15 -12.87 21.76 3.41
N PRO A 16 -13.83 22.41 2.69
CA PRO A 16 -14.15 22.02 1.32
C PRO A 16 -12.94 22.01 0.37
N SER A 17 -11.97 22.91 0.59
CA SER A 17 -10.75 22.97 -0.22
C SER A 17 -9.82 21.79 0.03
N ASP A 18 -9.73 21.30 1.25
CA ASP A 18 -8.92 20.12 1.58
C ASP A 18 -9.53 18.83 1.02
N ILE A 19 -10.85 18.70 1.13
CA ILE A 19 -11.60 17.57 0.57
C ILE A 19 -11.41 17.45 -0.96
N GLN A 20 -11.21 18.57 -1.68
CA GLN A 20 -10.99 18.57 -3.12
C GLN A 20 -9.73 17.78 -3.56
N ARG A 21 -8.78 17.53 -2.68
CA ARG A 21 -7.64 16.63 -2.99
C ARG A 21 -8.13 15.20 -3.23
N GLY A 22 -9.02 14.69 -2.38
CA GLY A 22 -9.61 13.36 -2.56
C GLY A 22 -10.52 13.29 -3.79
N VAL A 23 -11.29 14.37 -4.05
CA VAL A 23 -12.10 14.48 -5.28
C VAL A 23 -11.20 14.45 -6.51
N PHE A 24 -10.07 15.17 -6.51
CA PHE A 24 -9.08 15.09 -7.58
C PHE A 24 -8.56 13.66 -7.75
N ALA A 25 -8.20 12.97 -6.66
CA ALA A 25 -7.72 11.59 -6.73
C ALA A 25 -8.73 10.68 -7.44
N GLY A 26 -10.00 10.71 -7.01
CA GLY A 26 -11.05 9.87 -7.58
C GLY A 26 -11.38 10.23 -9.04
N GLN A 27 -11.64 11.49 -9.33
CA GLN A 27 -12.24 11.90 -10.61
C GLN A 27 -11.23 12.28 -11.69
N VAL A 28 -10.02 12.68 -11.33
CA VAL A 28 -8.99 13.16 -12.28
C VAL A 28 -7.73 12.31 -12.24
N GLY A 29 -7.19 12.07 -11.04
CA GLY A 29 -5.93 11.34 -10.88
C GLY A 29 -6.04 9.90 -11.33
N THR A 30 -7.09 9.19 -10.91
CA THR A 30 -7.33 7.78 -11.26
C THR A 30 -7.40 7.55 -12.76
N PRO A 31 -8.24 8.25 -13.56
CA PRO A 31 -8.24 8.08 -15.01
C PRO A 31 -6.87 8.31 -15.66
N ARG A 32 -6.14 9.34 -15.22
CA ARG A 32 -4.81 9.64 -15.75
C ARG A 32 -3.78 8.54 -15.48
N VAL A 33 -3.82 7.96 -14.27
CA VAL A 33 -2.94 6.83 -13.91
C VAL A 33 -3.31 5.59 -14.72
N LEU A 34 -4.61 5.32 -14.90
CA LEU A 34 -5.10 4.23 -15.74
C LEU A 34 -4.65 4.39 -17.20
N ASP A 35 -4.72 5.60 -17.76
CA ASP A 35 -4.23 5.88 -19.12
C ASP A 35 -2.72 5.61 -19.23
N LEU A 36 -1.94 5.96 -18.20
CA LEU A 36 -0.51 5.66 -18.16
C LEU A 36 -0.26 4.14 -18.13
N PHE A 37 -0.96 3.40 -17.28
CA PHE A 37 -0.81 1.94 -17.20
C PHE A 37 -1.24 1.24 -18.48
N LYS A 38 -2.35 1.69 -19.09
CA LYS A 38 -2.80 1.21 -20.40
C LYS A 38 -1.77 1.46 -21.50
N LYS A 39 -1.12 2.63 -21.51
CA LYS A 39 -0.06 2.98 -22.48
C LYS A 39 1.10 1.99 -22.45
N HIS A 40 1.43 1.46 -21.29
CA HIS A 40 2.56 0.56 -21.06
C HIS A 40 2.16 -0.91 -20.88
N ASP A 41 0.87 -1.24 -21.01
CA ASP A 41 0.32 -2.59 -20.79
C ASP A 41 0.69 -3.16 -19.41
N ILE A 42 0.55 -2.34 -18.34
CA ILE A 42 0.96 -2.69 -16.99
C ILE A 42 -0.24 -3.14 -16.16
N PRO A 43 -0.25 -4.36 -15.61
CA PRO A 43 -1.17 -4.73 -14.55
C PRO A 43 -0.78 -4.03 -13.25
N ALA A 44 -1.76 -3.71 -12.42
CA ALA A 44 -1.53 -3.11 -11.11
C ALA A 44 -2.50 -3.63 -10.06
N SER A 45 -2.11 -3.52 -8.79
CA SER A 45 -2.98 -3.78 -7.64
C SER A 45 -3.43 -2.46 -7.03
N TRP A 46 -4.72 -2.28 -6.92
CA TRP A 46 -5.35 -1.07 -6.38
C TRP A 46 -5.95 -1.37 -5.01
N PHE A 47 -5.35 -0.81 -3.97
CA PHE A 47 -5.86 -0.94 -2.60
C PHE A 47 -6.77 0.25 -2.31
N ILE A 48 -8.08 -0.01 -2.26
CA ILE A 48 -9.10 1.03 -2.28
C ILE A 48 -9.84 1.06 -0.94
N PRO A 49 -9.83 2.20 -0.21
CA PRO A 49 -10.66 2.35 0.99
C PRO A 49 -12.15 2.20 0.66
N GLY A 50 -12.90 1.55 1.55
CA GLY A 50 -14.35 1.35 1.37
C GLY A 50 -15.09 2.66 1.10
N HIS A 51 -14.74 3.73 1.80
CA HIS A 51 -15.28 5.07 1.54
C HIS A 51 -15.05 5.54 0.09
N SER A 52 -13.90 5.22 -0.50
CA SER A 52 -13.62 5.58 -1.91
C SER A 52 -14.46 4.74 -2.88
N VAL A 53 -14.74 3.48 -2.55
CA VAL A 53 -15.64 2.64 -3.35
C VAL A 53 -17.03 3.25 -3.41
N GLU A 54 -17.58 3.71 -2.28
CA GLU A 54 -18.90 4.33 -2.21
C GLU A 54 -18.93 5.75 -2.80
N THR A 55 -17.85 6.53 -2.65
CA THR A 55 -17.81 7.93 -3.11
C THR A 55 -17.55 8.07 -4.60
N PHE A 56 -16.73 7.17 -5.18
CA PHE A 56 -16.28 7.24 -6.58
C PHE A 56 -16.55 5.93 -7.35
N PRO A 57 -17.79 5.41 -7.36
CA PRO A 57 -18.09 4.11 -7.96
C PRO A 57 -17.71 4.03 -9.44
N GLU A 58 -17.87 5.12 -10.21
CA GLU A 58 -17.48 5.17 -11.61
C GLU A 58 -15.97 5.00 -11.81
N SER A 59 -15.16 5.64 -10.96
CA SER A 59 -13.71 5.50 -11.05
C SER A 59 -13.23 4.10 -10.64
N VAL A 60 -13.89 3.51 -9.63
CA VAL A 60 -13.59 2.11 -9.24
C VAL A 60 -13.99 1.16 -10.36
N LYS A 61 -15.13 1.41 -11.02
CA LYS A 61 -15.54 0.61 -12.19
C LYS A 61 -14.52 0.68 -13.32
N LEU A 62 -13.92 1.84 -13.60
CA LEU A 62 -12.83 1.96 -14.60
C LEU A 62 -11.64 1.08 -14.27
N ILE A 63 -11.27 0.97 -12.98
CA ILE A 63 -10.17 0.12 -12.52
C ILE A 63 -10.51 -1.37 -12.76
N VAL A 64 -11.74 -1.78 -12.42
CA VAL A 64 -12.23 -3.15 -12.63
C VAL A 64 -12.27 -3.49 -14.13
N ASP A 65 -12.87 -2.60 -14.93
CA ASP A 65 -13.02 -2.80 -16.39
C ASP A 65 -11.66 -2.86 -17.11
N ALA A 66 -10.63 -2.21 -16.56
CA ALA A 66 -9.25 -2.28 -17.05
C ALA A 66 -8.53 -3.59 -16.65
N GLY A 67 -9.18 -4.48 -15.88
CA GLY A 67 -8.63 -5.78 -15.50
C GLY A 67 -7.59 -5.72 -14.38
N HIS A 68 -7.47 -4.61 -13.66
CA HIS A 68 -6.57 -4.50 -12.53
C HIS A 68 -7.09 -5.27 -11.30
N GLU A 69 -6.17 -5.62 -10.41
CA GLU A 69 -6.52 -6.20 -9.12
C GLU A 69 -7.07 -5.13 -8.18
N ILE A 70 -8.07 -5.51 -7.37
CA ILE A 70 -8.55 -4.68 -6.25
C ILE A 70 -8.31 -5.40 -4.93
N GLY A 71 -7.61 -4.72 -4.03
CA GLY A 71 -7.37 -5.11 -2.64
C GLY A 71 -8.03 -4.15 -1.65
N ALA A 72 -8.07 -4.54 -0.39
CA ALA A 72 -8.67 -3.75 0.68
C ALA A 72 -7.65 -2.80 1.34
N HIS A 73 -8.14 -1.63 1.79
CA HIS A 73 -7.34 -0.58 2.46
C HIS A 73 -8.14 0.10 3.57
N GLY A 74 -8.75 -0.68 4.46
CA GLY A 74 -9.68 -0.13 5.44
C GLY A 74 -10.91 0.51 4.80
N TYR A 75 -11.70 1.21 5.59
CA TYR A 75 -12.86 1.97 5.10
C TYR A 75 -12.51 3.44 4.84
N SER A 76 -11.84 4.09 5.79
CA SER A 76 -11.26 5.45 5.74
C SER A 76 -9.76 5.34 6.10
N PRO A 77 -9.00 6.44 6.26
CA PRO A 77 -7.62 6.35 6.72
C PRO A 77 -7.53 6.18 8.24
N GLU A 78 -8.39 5.35 8.81
CA GLU A 78 -8.31 4.96 10.21
C GLU A 78 -6.98 4.25 10.48
N ASN A 79 -6.41 4.50 11.66
CA ASN A 79 -5.21 3.81 12.08
C ASN A 79 -5.60 2.52 12.83
N PRO A 80 -5.25 1.32 12.32
CA PRO A 80 -5.62 0.05 12.97
C PRO A 80 -5.20 -0.04 14.44
N ILE A 81 -4.04 0.50 14.81
CA ILE A 81 -3.58 0.46 16.20
C ILE A 81 -4.41 1.29 17.18
N ALA A 82 -5.22 2.22 16.68
CA ALA A 82 -6.12 3.05 17.49
C ALA A 82 -7.52 2.45 17.66
N MET A 83 -7.83 1.38 16.91
CA MET A 83 -9.13 0.71 16.95
C MET A 83 -9.15 -0.42 18.00
N SER A 84 -10.33 -0.70 18.53
CA SER A 84 -10.55 -1.99 19.21
C SER A 84 -10.58 -3.12 18.17
N PRO A 85 -10.25 -4.37 18.54
CA PRO A 85 -10.32 -5.51 17.63
C PRO A 85 -11.67 -5.66 16.91
N ARG A 86 -12.77 -5.33 17.60
CA ARG A 86 -14.11 -5.36 17.01
C ARG A 86 -14.31 -4.30 15.94
N GLN A 87 -13.84 -3.06 16.20
CA GLN A 87 -13.94 -1.99 15.22
C GLN A 87 -13.11 -2.30 13.96
N GLU A 88 -11.91 -2.86 14.15
CA GLU A 88 -11.06 -3.28 13.03
C GLU A 88 -11.71 -4.38 12.20
N GLU A 89 -12.33 -5.38 12.86
CA GLU A 89 -13.07 -6.44 12.18
C GLU A 89 -14.29 -5.89 11.42
N ASP A 90 -15.08 -4.99 12.03
CA ASP A 90 -16.26 -4.38 11.39
C ASP A 90 -15.85 -3.56 10.14
N VAL A 91 -14.74 -2.82 10.22
CA VAL A 91 -14.16 -2.05 9.11
C VAL A 91 -13.69 -2.98 7.99
N LEU A 92 -12.98 -4.05 8.32
CA LEU A 92 -12.48 -5.01 7.35
C LEU A 92 -13.65 -5.72 6.63
N ALA A 93 -14.65 -6.20 7.39
CA ALA A 93 -15.83 -6.86 6.85
C ALA A 93 -16.60 -5.95 5.88
N LYS A 94 -16.79 -4.67 6.24
CA LYS A 94 -17.46 -3.70 5.38
C LYS A 94 -16.66 -3.43 4.10
N SER A 95 -15.35 -3.32 4.20
CA SER A 95 -14.48 -3.11 3.03
C SER A 95 -14.54 -4.30 2.07
N ILE A 96 -14.55 -5.53 2.59
CA ILE A 96 -14.70 -6.76 1.78
C ILE A 96 -16.04 -6.75 1.05
N GLU A 97 -17.14 -6.49 1.75
CA GLU A 97 -18.49 -6.42 1.15
C GLU A 97 -18.51 -5.45 -0.04
N LEU A 98 -18.00 -4.23 0.15
CA LEU A 98 -18.00 -3.19 -0.89
C LEU A 98 -17.14 -3.58 -2.10
N ILE A 99 -15.97 -4.15 -1.87
CA ILE A 99 -15.09 -4.59 -2.95
C ILE A 99 -15.71 -5.75 -3.71
N GLU A 100 -16.31 -6.71 -3.02
CA GLU A 100 -16.99 -7.85 -3.66
C GLU A 100 -18.19 -7.38 -4.52
N GLN A 101 -18.96 -6.40 -4.05
CA GLN A 101 -20.06 -5.83 -4.81
C GLN A 101 -19.61 -5.19 -6.13
N VAL A 102 -18.45 -4.50 -6.16
CA VAL A 102 -18.00 -3.78 -7.34
C VAL A 102 -17.14 -4.63 -8.28
N SER A 103 -16.37 -5.59 -7.74
CA SER A 103 -15.42 -6.42 -8.50
C SER A 103 -15.94 -7.83 -8.83
N GLY A 104 -17.05 -8.25 -8.17
CA GLY A 104 -17.63 -9.59 -8.31
C GLY A 104 -16.83 -10.69 -7.58
N ARG A 105 -15.84 -10.34 -6.78
CA ARG A 105 -15.01 -11.29 -6.01
C ARG A 105 -14.46 -10.64 -4.75
N PRO A 106 -14.25 -11.40 -3.66
CA PRO A 106 -13.61 -10.87 -2.47
C PRO A 106 -12.14 -10.48 -2.74
N PRO A 107 -11.60 -9.46 -2.04
CA PRO A 107 -10.19 -9.09 -2.15
C PRO A 107 -9.29 -10.21 -1.64
N ARG A 108 -8.14 -10.39 -2.27
CA ARG A 108 -7.11 -11.36 -1.83
C ARG A 108 -5.97 -10.72 -1.07
N GLY A 109 -5.80 -9.43 -1.22
CA GLY A 109 -4.72 -8.64 -0.64
C GLY A 109 -5.20 -7.46 0.16
N TYR A 110 -4.38 -7.09 1.13
CA TYR A 110 -4.60 -5.97 2.03
C TYR A 110 -3.39 -5.04 2.05
N VAL A 111 -3.65 -3.77 2.28
CA VAL A 111 -2.67 -2.77 2.70
C VAL A 111 -3.27 -2.01 3.87
N ALA A 112 -2.62 -2.03 5.01
CA ALA A 112 -3.07 -1.27 6.17
C ALA A 112 -2.95 0.23 5.91
N PRO A 113 -3.96 1.04 6.27
CA PRO A 113 -3.79 2.49 6.30
C PRO A 113 -2.55 2.89 7.11
N TRP A 114 -1.75 3.82 6.59
CA TRP A 114 -0.48 4.26 7.20
C TRP A 114 0.61 3.19 7.28
N TRP A 115 0.41 2.01 6.69
CA TRP A 115 1.23 0.82 6.91
C TRP A 115 1.33 0.45 8.39
N GLU A 116 0.27 0.71 9.13
CA GLU A 116 0.18 0.38 10.55
C GLU A 116 -0.75 -0.81 10.76
N MET A 117 -0.25 -1.84 11.41
CA MET A 117 -1.01 -3.04 11.77
C MET A 117 -1.21 -3.10 13.28
N SER A 118 -2.40 -3.50 13.71
CA SER A 118 -2.66 -3.84 15.10
C SER A 118 -2.14 -5.25 15.42
N ALA A 119 -2.17 -5.62 16.69
CA ALA A 119 -1.79 -6.98 17.11
C ALA A 119 -2.70 -8.09 16.54
N VAL A 120 -3.90 -7.73 16.05
CA VAL A 120 -4.89 -8.69 15.53
C VAL A 120 -5.07 -8.63 14.01
N THR A 121 -4.52 -7.63 13.32
CA THR A 121 -4.70 -7.44 11.88
C THR A 121 -4.40 -8.71 11.10
N ALA A 122 -3.23 -9.30 11.28
CA ALA A 122 -2.80 -10.47 10.50
C ALA A 122 -3.70 -11.69 10.72
N GLU A 123 -4.18 -11.90 11.94
CA GLU A 123 -5.14 -12.97 12.25
C GLU A 123 -6.52 -12.72 11.63
N LEU A 124 -6.98 -11.47 11.63
CA LEU A 124 -8.21 -11.07 10.93
C LEU A 124 -8.09 -11.30 9.43
N LEU A 125 -6.97 -10.93 8.82
CA LEU A 125 -6.73 -11.16 7.40
C LEU A 125 -6.83 -12.65 7.05
N LEU A 126 -6.19 -13.53 7.81
CA LEU A 126 -6.32 -14.98 7.63
C LEU A 126 -7.75 -15.46 7.81
N LYS A 127 -8.45 -14.98 8.84
CA LYS A 127 -9.85 -15.33 9.12
C LYS A 127 -10.77 -15.03 7.94
N TYR A 128 -10.51 -13.93 7.22
CA TYR A 128 -11.31 -13.50 6.06
C TYR A 128 -10.75 -13.98 4.71
N GLY A 129 -9.74 -14.87 4.73
CA GLY A 129 -9.24 -15.53 3.52
C GLY A 129 -8.30 -14.68 2.66
N PHE A 130 -7.71 -13.63 3.23
CA PHE A 130 -6.62 -12.91 2.56
C PHE A 130 -5.40 -13.82 2.40
N THR A 131 -4.71 -13.67 1.29
CA THR A 131 -3.55 -14.50 0.96
C THR A 131 -2.24 -13.73 1.04
N TYR A 132 -2.29 -12.41 1.01
CA TYR A 132 -1.13 -11.54 1.17
C TYR A 132 -1.48 -10.19 1.79
N ASP A 133 -0.47 -9.56 2.34
CA ASP A 133 -0.46 -8.19 2.84
C ASP A 133 0.73 -7.41 2.27
N HIS A 134 0.65 -6.09 2.30
CA HIS A 134 1.73 -5.17 1.93
C HIS A 134 1.75 -4.02 2.93
N SER A 135 2.11 -4.34 4.18
CA SER A 135 2.11 -3.34 5.26
C SER A 135 3.37 -3.34 6.12
N GLN A 136 4.17 -4.41 6.05
CA GLN A 136 5.37 -4.56 6.89
C GLN A 136 6.64 -4.36 6.07
N SER A 137 7.66 -3.79 6.71
CA SER A 137 8.92 -3.39 6.08
C SER A 137 10.14 -4.19 6.61
N TYR A 138 9.93 -5.48 6.92
CA TYR A 138 11.02 -6.34 7.38
C TYR A 138 12.07 -6.59 6.29
N ASP A 139 11.62 -6.86 5.07
CA ASP A 139 12.48 -6.97 3.88
C ASP A 139 11.87 -6.10 2.78
N ASP A 140 12.67 -5.26 2.16
CA ASP A 140 12.21 -4.28 1.19
C ASP A 140 12.01 -4.85 -0.23
N PHE A 141 12.70 -5.94 -0.57
CA PHE A 141 12.67 -6.50 -1.93
C PHE A 141 12.43 -8.00 -2.01
N SER A 142 12.37 -8.71 -0.88
CA SER A 142 12.05 -10.14 -0.85
C SER A 142 10.74 -10.37 -0.12
N PRO A 143 9.72 -10.99 -0.75
CA PRO A 143 8.53 -11.39 0.00
C PRO A 143 8.88 -12.41 1.09
N PHE A 144 8.12 -12.39 2.17
CA PHE A 144 8.31 -13.27 3.31
C PHE A 144 6.95 -13.71 3.88
N TYR A 145 6.94 -14.62 4.85
CA TYR A 145 5.73 -14.93 5.61
C TYR A 145 5.61 -14.02 6.82
N SER A 146 4.43 -13.44 7.00
CA SER A 146 4.13 -12.56 8.12
C SER A 146 4.21 -13.33 9.45
N ARG A 147 4.41 -12.62 10.57
CA ARG A 147 4.46 -13.21 11.91
C ARG A 147 3.39 -12.61 12.81
N VAL A 148 3.01 -13.40 13.80
CA VAL A 148 2.16 -12.96 14.91
C VAL A 148 2.81 -13.31 16.24
N GLY A 149 2.53 -12.49 17.26
CA GLY A 149 3.05 -12.72 18.61
C GLY A 149 4.50 -12.28 18.82
N ASP A 150 5.03 -11.36 18.02
CA ASP A 150 6.28 -10.70 18.34
C ASP A 150 6.13 -9.92 19.66
N GLU A 151 7.09 -10.08 20.59
CA GLU A 151 7.09 -9.40 21.87
C GLU A 151 8.24 -8.41 21.97
N TRP A 152 7.91 -7.17 22.30
CA TRP A 152 8.90 -6.10 22.54
C TRP A 152 8.52 -5.30 23.78
N THR A 153 9.49 -4.61 24.33
CA THR A 153 9.28 -3.79 25.53
C THR A 153 9.48 -2.31 25.21
N LYS A 154 8.47 -1.50 25.55
CA LYS A 154 8.61 -0.05 25.44
C LYS A 154 9.53 0.48 26.53
N ILE A 155 10.34 1.49 26.20
CA ILE A 155 11.12 2.23 27.19
C ILE A 155 10.17 3.00 28.11
N ASP A 156 10.32 2.81 29.39
CA ASP A 156 9.60 3.55 30.43
C ASP A 156 10.59 4.15 31.43
N TYR A 157 10.87 5.43 31.29
CA TYR A 157 11.81 6.14 32.15
C TYR A 157 11.34 6.30 33.62
N THR A 158 10.10 5.91 33.93
CA THR A 158 9.58 5.90 35.30
C THR A 158 9.92 4.61 36.04
N GLN A 159 10.44 3.60 35.32
CA GLN A 159 10.79 2.28 35.84
C GLN A 159 12.30 2.06 35.83
N ASP A 160 12.77 1.08 36.61
CA ASP A 160 14.15 0.62 36.56
C ASP A 160 14.53 0.17 35.13
N ALA A 161 15.69 0.56 34.66
CA ALA A 161 16.15 0.25 33.30
C ALA A 161 16.12 -1.26 32.97
N ALA A 162 16.38 -2.12 33.95
CA ALA A 162 16.30 -3.57 33.79
C ALA A 162 14.91 -4.09 33.39
N SER A 163 13.85 -3.34 33.68
CA SER A 163 12.48 -3.72 33.31
C SER A 163 12.20 -3.63 31.81
N TRP A 164 12.90 -2.74 31.10
CA TRP A 164 12.67 -2.50 29.67
C TRP A 164 13.91 -2.79 28.79
N MET A 165 15.08 -3.08 29.37
CA MET A 165 16.25 -3.56 28.63
C MET A 165 16.11 -5.05 28.27
N LYS A 166 15.18 -5.35 27.36
CA LYS A 166 14.89 -6.72 26.91
C LYS A 166 15.00 -6.79 25.40
N PRO A 167 15.51 -7.90 24.83
CA PRO A 167 15.54 -8.08 23.38
C PRO A 167 14.12 -8.29 22.84
N LEU A 168 13.96 -8.06 21.54
CA LEU A 168 12.79 -8.51 20.78
C LEU A 168 12.75 -10.05 20.80
N VAL A 169 11.58 -10.62 21.07
CA VAL A 169 11.29 -12.04 20.91
C VAL A 169 10.41 -12.22 19.70
N HIS A 170 10.87 -12.98 18.72
CA HIS A 170 10.11 -13.26 17.52
C HIS A 170 8.98 -14.23 17.82
N GLY A 171 7.80 -13.92 17.29
CA GLY A 171 6.64 -14.80 17.31
C GLY A 171 6.72 -15.90 16.25
N ARG A 172 5.58 -16.44 15.86
CA ARG A 172 5.48 -17.51 14.86
C ARG A 172 5.13 -16.97 13.48
N GLU A 173 5.68 -17.57 12.44
CA GLU A 173 5.23 -17.33 11.05
C GLU A 173 3.81 -17.86 10.85
N ILE A 174 3.07 -17.20 9.95
CA ILE A 174 1.71 -17.57 9.56
C ILE A 174 1.60 -17.66 8.04
N ASP A 175 0.61 -18.36 7.52
CA ASP A 175 0.40 -18.53 6.07
C ASP A 175 -0.23 -17.28 5.40
N LEU A 176 0.39 -16.13 5.65
CA LEU A 176 0.09 -14.86 5.01
C LEU A 176 1.37 -14.32 4.38
N VAL A 177 1.39 -14.17 3.06
CA VAL A 177 2.56 -13.61 2.36
C VAL A 177 2.62 -12.12 2.61
N GLU A 178 3.78 -11.65 3.00
CA GLU A 178 4.08 -10.22 3.10
C GLU A 178 4.91 -9.80 1.89
N ILE A 179 4.44 -8.80 1.17
CA ILE A 179 5.19 -8.11 0.12
C ILE A 179 5.72 -6.83 0.77
N GLY A 180 7.03 -6.69 0.90
CA GLY A 180 7.61 -5.61 1.69
C GLY A 180 7.12 -4.22 1.33
N ALA A 181 6.66 -3.47 2.33
CA ALA A 181 6.32 -2.06 2.22
C ALA A 181 7.59 -1.21 2.34
N ASN A 182 7.75 -0.22 1.47
CA ASN A 182 8.97 0.58 1.43
C ASN A 182 8.64 2.08 1.31
N TRP A 183 8.81 2.83 2.41
CA TRP A 183 8.59 4.27 2.44
C TRP A 183 9.47 5.05 1.44
N TYR A 184 10.61 4.48 1.02
CA TYR A 184 11.50 5.10 0.02
C TYR A 184 11.02 4.87 -1.42
N LEU A 185 10.00 4.00 -1.62
CA LEU A 185 9.32 3.76 -2.89
C LEU A 185 7.84 4.21 -2.86
N ASP A 186 7.48 5.09 -1.94
CA ASP A 186 6.16 5.72 -1.82
C ASP A 186 6.23 7.16 -2.36
N ASP A 187 5.29 7.52 -3.23
CA ASP A 187 5.23 8.86 -3.84
C ASP A 187 4.75 9.96 -2.88
N LEU A 188 4.06 9.56 -1.81
CA LEU A 188 3.36 10.49 -0.92
C LEU A 188 4.31 11.29 -0.02
N PRO A 189 5.26 10.69 0.72
CA PRO A 189 6.14 11.44 1.60
C PRO A 189 6.90 12.56 0.89
N PRO A 190 7.53 12.33 -0.28
CA PRO A 190 8.31 13.38 -0.94
C PRO A 190 7.47 14.37 -1.74
N MET A 191 6.33 13.97 -2.32
CA MET A 191 5.67 14.78 -3.35
C MET A 191 4.28 15.29 -2.99
N MET A 192 3.72 14.92 -1.84
CA MET A 192 2.44 15.41 -1.38
C MET A 192 2.61 16.61 -0.44
N PHE A 193 1.96 17.71 -0.77
CA PHE A 193 1.85 18.86 0.14
C PHE A 193 0.50 18.87 0.85
N ILE A 194 0.55 18.95 2.17
CA ILE A 194 -0.59 19.15 3.04
C ILE A 194 -0.28 20.37 3.93
N LYS A 195 -1.14 21.38 3.85
CA LYS A 195 -0.93 22.65 4.54
C LYS A 195 -0.89 22.50 6.08
N SER A 196 -1.75 21.66 6.62
CA SER A 196 -1.83 21.36 8.06
C SER A 196 -1.94 19.84 8.26
N PRO A 197 -1.09 19.20 9.04
CA PRO A 197 0.03 19.72 9.84
C PRO A 197 1.34 19.94 9.06
N ASN A 198 1.36 20.59 7.96
CA ASN A 198 2.53 20.93 7.15
C ASN A 198 3.40 19.73 6.79
N SER A 199 3.03 19.06 5.72
CA SER A 199 3.80 17.94 5.17
C SER A 199 5.05 18.42 4.43
N HIS A 200 5.99 17.47 4.21
CA HIS A 200 7.29 17.74 3.62
C HIS A 200 7.29 17.96 2.11
N GLY A 201 6.18 17.75 1.39
CA GLY A 201 6.06 17.78 -0.06
C GLY A 201 6.93 18.81 -0.80
N PHE A 202 6.84 18.83 -2.13
CA PHE A 202 7.63 19.68 -3.03
C PHE A 202 9.06 19.20 -3.33
N VAL A 203 9.37 17.94 -3.12
CA VAL A 203 10.57 17.36 -3.75
C VAL A 203 10.30 17.24 -5.25
N SER A 204 11.29 17.64 -6.05
CA SER A 204 11.19 17.51 -7.50
C SER A 204 10.98 16.05 -7.91
N PRO A 205 10.00 15.73 -8.76
CA PRO A 205 9.84 14.38 -9.30
C PRO A 205 11.10 13.81 -9.97
N ARG A 206 12.02 14.64 -10.44
CA ARG A 206 13.29 14.18 -10.99
C ARG A 206 14.23 13.59 -9.94
N HIS A 207 14.26 14.16 -8.73
CA HIS A 207 15.05 13.60 -7.63
C HIS A 207 14.43 12.31 -7.09
N VAL A 208 13.10 12.23 -7.07
CA VAL A 208 12.40 10.99 -6.72
C VAL A 208 12.66 9.90 -7.78
N GLU A 209 12.62 10.24 -9.06
CA GLU A 209 12.98 9.34 -10.16
C GLU A 209 14.42 8.81 -10.00
N GLU A 210 15.37 9.70 -9.73
CA GLU A 210 16.78 9.33 -9.51
C GLU A 210 16.91 8.35 -8.34
N MET A 211 16.30 8.66 -7.19
CA MET A 211 16.31 7.80 -6.01
C MET A 211 15.67 6.43 -6.29
N TRP A 212 14.57 6.37 -7.02
CA TRP A 212 13.90 5.12 -7.33
C TRP A 212 14.67 4.30 -8.37
N ARG A 213 15.34 4.95 -9.32
CA ARG A 213 16.23 4.28 -10.28
C ARG A 213 17.45 3.69 -9.59
N ASP A 214 18.10 4.43 -8.68
CA ASP A 214 19.25 3.92 -7.93
C ASP A 214 18.90 2.67 -7.11
N GLN A 215 17.72 2.65 -6.48
CA GLN A 215 17.22 1.46 -5.79
C GLN A 215 16.99 0.30 -6.78
N PHE A 216 16.33 0.55 -7.91
CA PHE A 216 16.12 -0.46 -8.94
C PHE A 216 17.43 -1.01 -9.48
N ASP A 217 18.38 -0.16 -9.81
CA ASP A 217 19.69 -0.55 -10.35
C ASP A 217 20.47 -1.41 -9.37
N TRP A 218 20.41 -1.05 -8.08
CA TRP A 218 21.04 -1.85 -7.04
C TRP A 218 20.39 -3.24 -6.93
N VAL A 219 19.07 -3.29 -6.89
CA VAL A 219 18.31 -4.55 -6.84
C VAL A 219 18.61 -5.42 -8.05
N TYR A 220 18.54 -4.84 -9.25
CA TYR A 220 18.80 -5.56 -10.51
C TYR A 220 20.22 -6.13 -10.59
N ALA A 221 21.20 -5.41 -10.06
CA ALA A 221 22.60 -5.84 -10.09
C ALA A 221 22.96 -6.87 -9.01
N ASN A 222 22.20 -6.94 -7.89
CA ASN A 222 22.61 -7.69 -6.70
C ASN A 222 21.66 -8.82 -6.28
N MET A 223 20.47 -8.92 -6.87
CA MET A 223 19.47 -9.92 -6.47
C MET A 223 19.01 -10.76 -7.67
N ASP A 224 19.07 -12.08 -7.54
CA ASP A 224 18.59 -13.00 -8.57
C ASP A 224 17.04 -13.04 -8.67
N TYR A 225 16.37 -12.70 -7.57
CA TYR A 225 14.92 -12.59 -7.46
C TYR A 225 14.58 -11.46 -6.50
N ALA A 226 13.77 -10.54 -6.96
CA ALA A 226 13.31 -9.42 -6.16
C ALA A 226 11.90 -8.97 -6.58
N VAL A 227 11.21 -8.31 -5.67
CA VAL A 227 9.96 -7.60 -5.91
C VAL A 227 10.19 -6.11 -5.67
N PHE A 228 10.09 -5.32 -6.71
CA PHE A 228 10.24 -3.86 -6.64
C PHE A 228 8.85 -3.22 -6.61
N ALA A 229 8.29 -3.07 -5.42
CA ALA A 229 6.93 -2.57 -5.20
C ALA A 229 6.92 -1.05 -5.04
N MET A 230 6.50 -0.33 -6.08
CA MET A 230 6.29 1.12 -6.03
C MET A 230 4.87 1.43 -5.56
N THR A 231 4.73 2.20 -4.50
CA THR A 231 3.44 2.65 -3.98
C THR A 231 3.13 4.05 -4.47
N ILE A 232 2.01 4.20 -5.17
CA ILE A 232 1.59 5.48 -5.73
C ILE A 232 0.15 5.83 -5.36
N HIS A 233 -0.12 7.12 -5.26
CA HIS A 233 -1.42 7.66 -4.89
C HIS A 233 -1.95 8.57 -6.01
N PRO A 234 -3.19 8.40 -6.51
CA PRO A 234 -3.70 9.22 -7.61
C PRO A 234 -3.76 10.72 -7.35
N ASP A 235 -3.82 11.17 -6.09
CA ASP A 235 -3.76 12.59 -5.73
C ASP A 235 -2.35 13.17 -5.88
N VAL A 236 -1.32 12.35 -5.87
CA VAL A 236 0.08 12.69 -6.14
C VAL A 236 0.47 12.31 -7.58
N SER A 237 0.42 11.03 -7.90
CA SER A 237 0.87 10.49 -9.18
C SER A 237 -0.03 10.84 -10.36
N GLY A 238 -1.29 11.25 -10.13
CA GLY A 238 -2.16 11.84 -11.16
C GLY A 238 -1.78 13.25 -11.59
N ARG A 239 -0.75 13.88 -10.97
CA ARG A 239 -0.26 15.21 -11.35
C ARG A 239 0.66 15.12 -12.57
N PRO A 240 0.58 16.08 -13.53
CA PRO A 240 1.30 15.98 -14.81
C PRO A 240 2.81 15.77 -14.68
N GLN A 241 3.46 16.45 -13.72
CA GLN A 241 4.90 16.31 -13.51
C GLN A 241 5.30 14.94 -12.97
N VAL A 242 4.42 14.29 -12.17
CA VAL A 242 4.65 12.95 -11.64
C VAL A 242 4.33 11.89 -12.70
N LEU A 243 3.27 12.07 -13.49
CA LEU A 243 2.96 11.19 -14.63
C LEU A 243 4.13 11.15 -15.64
N LEU A 244 4.74 12.30 -15.92
CA LEU A 244 5.93 12.35 -16.80
C LEU A 244 7.13 11.62 -16.18
N MET A 245 7.29 11.68 -14.87
CA MET A 245 8.32 10.95 -14.16
C MET A 245 8.07 9.45 -14.24
N LEU A 246 6.86 9.00 -13.90
CA LEU A 246 6.47 7.59 -13.97
C LEU A 246 6.60 7.02 -15.39
N ASP A 247 6.20 7.79 -16.42
CA ASP A 247 6.34 7.36 -17.81
C ASP A 247 7.81 7.06 -18.19
N ARG A 248 8.75 7.88 -17.72
CA ARG A 248 10.19 7.62 -17.94
C ARG A 248 10.70 6.45 -17.14
N LEU A 249 10.30 6.35 -15.87
CA LEU A 249 10.73 5.28 -14.98
C LEU A 249 10.20 3.91 -15.45
N ILE A 250 8.93 3.82 -15.82
CA ILE A 250 8.33 2.60 -16.35
C ILE A 250 9.08 2.12 -17.59
N ARG A 251 9.37 3.03 -18.54
CA ARG A 251 10.17 2.67 -19.73
C ARG A 251 11.54 2.17 -19.35
N TYR A 252 12.22 2.88 -18.46
CA TYR A 252 13.54 2.50 -17.99
C TYR A 252 13.56 1.08 -17.40
N ILE A 253 12.65 0.80 -16.47
CA ILE A 253 12.55 -0.50 -15.82
C ILE A 253 12.21 -1.60 -16.86
N SER A 254 11.30 -1.31 -17.80
CA SER A 254 10.85 -2.27 -18.82
C SER A 254 11.91 -2.62 -19.86
N GLU A 255 12.98 -1.83 -20.00
CA GLU A 255 14.11 -2.11 -20.90
C GLU A 255 15.08 -3.16 -20.35
N HIS A 256 14.91 -3.60 -19.09
CA HIS A 256 15.79 -4.56 -18.44
C HIS A 256 15.29 -6.01 -18.62
N ASP A 257 16.18 -6.90 -18.98
CA ASP A 257 15.88 -8.32 -19.18
C ASP A 257 15.41 -8.97 -17.88
N GLY A 258 14.41 -9.86 -17.99
CA GLY A 258 13.88 -10.61 -16.85
C GLY A 258 12.89 -9.84 -15.95
N VAL A 259 12.67 -8.56 -16.21
CA VAL A 259 11.66 -7.76 -15.51
C VAL A 259 10.25 -8.15 -15.99
N LYS A 260 9.32 -8.24 -15.04
CA LYS A 260 7.89 -8.49 -15.30
C LYS A 260 7.03 -7.58 -14.43
N TRP A 261 6.06 -6.93 -15.05
CA TRP A 261 5.00 -6.23 -14.34
C TRP A 261 3.93 -7.26 -13.92
N MET A 262 3.58 -7.27 -12.65
CA MET A 262 2.67 -8.26 -12.08
C MET A 262 1.74 -7.61 -11.07
N THR A 263 0.57 -8.22 -10.85
CA THR A 263 -0.25 -7.86 -9.68
C THR A 263 0.38 -8.43 -8.40
N MET A 264 0.06 -7.84 -7.26
CA MET A 264 0.56 -8.38 -5.98
C MET A 264 0.00 -9.77 -5.67
N ALA A 265 -1.21 -10.09 -6.11
CA ALA A 265 -1.76 -11.45 -6.01
C ALA A 265 -0.95 -12.48 -6.80
N ASP A 266 -0.48 -12.11 -7.99
CA ASP A 266 0.38 -12.99 -8.81
C ASP A 266 1.77 -13.13 -8.19
N ILE A 267 2.32 -12.04 -7.63
CA ILE A 267 3.59 -12.07 -6.88
C ILE A 267 3.48 -13.00 -5.67
N ALA A 268 2.44 -12.86 -4.86
CA ALA A 268 2.21 -13.73 -3.71
C ALA A 268 2.04 -15.20 -4.11
N THR A 269 1.38 -15.45 -5.24
CA THR A 269 1.22 -16.81 -5.80
C THR A 269 2.55 -17.38 -6.27
N ASP A 270 3.38 -16.58 -6.96
CA ASP A 270 4.71 -17.00 -7.39
C ASP A 270 5.65 -17.28 -6.20
N PHE A 271 5.61 -16.40 -5.19
CA PHE A 271 6.36 -16.60 -3.96
C PHE A 271 5.99 -17.91 -3.26
N ARG A 272 4.69 -18.19 -3.03
CA ARG A 272 4.22 -19.45 -2.43
C ARG A 272 4.66 -20.68 -3.22
N ARG A 273 4.70 -20.60 -4.54
CA ARG A 273 5.18 -21.69 -5.40
C ARG A 273 6.68 -21.94 -5.22
N ARG A 274 7.47 -20.88 -5.06
CA ARG A 274 8.93 -20.96 -4.85
C ARG A 274 9.29 -21.35 -3.43
N ARG A 275 8.53 -20.85 -2.47
CA ARG A 275 8.74 -21.06 -1.04
C ARG A 275 7.40 -21.42 -0.37
N PRO A 276 6.97 -22.67 -0.44
CA PRO A 276 5.74 -23.10 0.23
C PRO A 276 5.80 -22.86 1.74
N PHE A 277 4.66 -22.48 2.32
CA PHE A 277 4.57 -22.33 3.76
C PHE A 277 4.82 -23.69 4.44
N PRO A 278 5.69 -23.76 5.46
CA PRO A 278 6.12 -25.06 6.01
C PRO A 278 5.04 -25.79 6.80
N GLY A 279 3.87 -25.19 7.08
CA GLY A 279 2.76 -25.85 7.79
C GLY A 279 2.90 -25.78 9.30
#